data_4017f6241f93dc60eade191d76cf5141
#
_entry.id   4017f6241f93dc60eade191d76cf5141
#
_cell.length_a   1.000
_cell.length_b   1.000
_cell.length_c   1.000
_cell.angle_alpha   90.00
_cell.angle_beta   90.00
_cell.angle_gamma   90.00
#
_symmetry.space_group_name_H-M   'P 1'
#
loop_
_entity.id
_entity.type
_entity.pdbx_description
1 polymer ?
#
loop_
_entity_poly.entity_id
_entity_poly.type
_entity_poly.pdbx_seq_one_letter_code
_entity_poly.pdbx_strand_id
1 'polypeptide(L)'
;MTTRLDGRANNQLREVKFTRNWSNHPEGSVLVEFGETRVLCTASFTAGVPRWLKGTGQGWVTSEYSMLPRATHTRSDRESVKGKLGGRTQEISRLIGRSLRSIIDMSVLGENTIVLDCDVLQADGGTRTAAITGAYVALADAIEWAIKEGHIKKSPLHSSVAAISVGIIDGVPRLDLCYEEDVRAETDMNVVCTGDGTFVEVQGTAEGAPFNRDLLNGLLDLAVAGCADLTRLQSAALA
;
A
#
# COMPACT_ATOMS: atom_id res chain seq x y z
N MET A 1 12.61 26.77 11.62
CA MET A 1 11.95 25.71 10.83
C MET A 1 13.06 24.76 10.39
N THR A 2 13.08 23.54 10.86
CA THR A 2 14.05 22.53 10.40
C THR A 2 13.68 22.14 8.97
N THR A 3 14.52 22.50 8.00
CA THR A 3 14.34 22.12 6.60
C THR A 3 14.52 20.61 6.47
N ARG A 4 13.64 19.93 5.74
CA ARG A 4 13.80 18.49 5.42
C ARG A 4 15.06 18.29 4.58
N LEU A 5 15.71 17.12 4.69
CA LEU A 5 16.98 16.83 4.01
C LEU A 5 16.90 16.94 2.48
N ASP A 6 15.75 16.63 1.93
CA ASP A 6 15.44 16.70 0.49
C ASP A 6 14.80 18.04 0.05
N GLY A 7 14.66 19.00 0.96
CA GLY A 7 14.11 20.33 0.70
C GLY A 7 12.59 20.42 0.60
N ARG A 8 11.84 19.30 0.78
CA ARG A 8 10.37 19.29 0.77
C ARG A 8 9.78 20.11 1.93
N ALA A 9 8.56 20.62 1.74
CA ALA A 9 7.73 21.10 2.84
C ALA A 9 7.24 19.94 3.70
N ASN A 10 6.86 20.22 4.97
CA ASN A 10 6.43 19.17 5.90
C ASN A 10 5.18 18.43 5.45
N ASN A 11 4.32 19.04 4.66
CA ASN A 11 3.10 18.50 4.09
C ASN A 11 3.23 18.06 2.63
N GLN A 12 4.44 17.87 2.13
CA GLN A 12 4.69 17.52 0.73
C GLN A 12 5.11 16.06 0.58
N LEU A 13 4.48 15.37 -0.39
CA LEU A 13 4.88 14.02 -0.82
C LEU A 13 6.24 14.05 -1.53
N ARG A 14 6.97 12.94 -1.50
CA ARG A 14 8.01 12.65 -2.49
C ARG A 14 7.40 12.62 -3.89
N GLU A 15 8.22 12.64 -4.91
CA GLU A 15 7.74 12.35 -6.27
C GLU A 15 7.12 10.94 -6.29
N VAL A 16 5.87 10.83 -6.75
CA VAL A 16 5.16 9.56 -6.84
C VAL A 16 4.91 9.24 -8.29
N LYS A 17 5.28 8.01 -8.69
CA LYS A 17 5.12 7.52 -10.05
C LYS A 17 4.51 6.12 -10.08
N PHE A 18 3.59 5.91 -11.02
CA PHE A 18 3.01 4.60 -11.34
C PHE A 18 3.38 4.24 -12.78
N THR A 19 4.12 3.14 -12.95
CA THR A 19 4.41 2.59 -14.29
C THR A 19 3.60 1.31 -14.45
N ARG A 20 2.42 1.42 -15.09
CA ARG A 20 1.52 0.30 -15.36
C ARG A 20 2.10 -0.62 -16.43
N ASN A 21 1.56 -1.84 -16.48
CA ASN A 21 1.99 -2.87 -17.43
C ASN A 21 3.49 -3.14 -17.38
N TRP A 22 4.06 -3.12 -16.17
CA TRP A 22 5.49 -3.38 -15.95
C TRP A 22 5.89 -4.80 -16.36
N SER A 23 5.02 -5.78 -16.08
CA SER A 23 5.18 -7.18 -16.46
C SER A 23 4.00 -7.62 -17.33
N ASN A 24 4.24 -8.52 -18.29
CA ASN A 24 3.27 -8.94 -19.29
C ASN A 24 2.43 -10.17 -18.90
N HIS A 25 2.78 -10.86 -17.80
CA HIS A 25 2.11 -12.11 -17.42
C HIS A 25 0.90 -11.93 -16.49
N PRO A 26 0.98 -11.08 -15.42
CA PRO A 26 -0.15 -10.91 -14.52
C PRO A 26 -1.23 -10.03 -15.17
N GLU A 27 -2.47 -10.20 -14.73
CA GLU A 27 -3.64 -9.46 -15.22
C GLU A 27 -3.59 -7.97 -14.86
N GLY A 28 -2.85 -7.63 -13.78
CA GLY A 28 -2.49 -6.25 -13.43
C GLY A 28 -1.05 -6.17 -12.95
N SER A 29 -0.33 -5.12 -13.35
CA SER A 29 1.08 -4.97 -12.99
C SER A 29 1.48 -3.50 -12.95
N VAL A 30 2.07 -3.06 -11.84
CA VAL A 30 2.56 -1.69 -11.68
C VAL A 30 3.87 -1.67 -10.89
N LEU A 31 4.85 -0.90 -11.37
CA LEU A 31 5.93 -0.42 -10.53
C LEU A 31 5.49 0.91 -9.92
N VAL A 32 5.35 0.95 -8.60
CA VAL A 32 5.08 2.17 -7.84
C VAL A 32 6.38 2.69 -7.23
N GLU A 33 6.59 3.99 -7.34
CA GLU A 33 7.76 4.69 -6.81
C GLU A 33 7.31 5.86 -5.93
N PHE A 34 7.86 5.92 -4.70
CA PHE A 34 7.73 7.05 -3.78
C PHE A 34 9.15 7.56 -3.52
N GLY A 35 9.60 8.53 -4.30
CA GLY A 35 11.00 8.90 -4.37
C GLY A 35 11.88 7.69 -4.69
N GLU A 36 12.77 7.31 -3.77
CA GLU A 36 13.66 6.16 -3.95
C GLU A 36 13.05 4.82 -3.48
N THR A 37 11.87 4.82 -2.85
CA THR A 37 11.16 3.57 -2.56
C THR A 37 10.49 3.04 -3.83
N ARG A 38 10.78 1.79 -4.20
CA ARG A 38 10.26 1.11 -5.39
C ARG A 38 9.65 -0.22 -5.03
N VAL A 39 8.38 -0.41 -5.38
CA VAL A 39 7.65 -1.66 -5.14
C VAL A 39 7.00 -2.13 -6.42
N LEU A 40 7.29 -3.37 -6.82
CA LEU A 40 6.56 -4.04 -7.88
C LEU A 40 5.32 -4.68 -7.28
N CYS A 41 4.14 -4.28 -7.78
CA CYS A 41 2.86 -4.85 -7.40
C CYS A 41 2.27 -5.57 -8.60
N THR A 42 1.93 -6.85 -8.45
CA THR A 42 1.24 -7.62 -9.46
C THR A 42 -0.07 -8.17 -8.92
N ALA A 43 -1.07 -8.33 -9.78
CA ALA A 43 -2.37 -8.89 -9.44
C ALA A 43 -2.67 -10.06 -10.37
N SER A 44 -2.83 -11.24 -9.79
CA SER A 44 -3.14 -12.48 -10.52
C SER A 44 -4.59 -12.86 -10.29
N PHE A 45 -5.37 -12.98 -11.37
CA PHE A 45 -6.78 -13.41 -11.33
C PHE A 45 -6.88 -14.92 -11.53
N THR A 46 -7.64 -15.59 -10.67
CA THR A 46 -7.88 -17.04 -10.76
C THR A 46 -9.35 -17.35 -10.52
N ALA A 47 -9.95 -18.15 -11.40
CA ALA A 47 -11.29 -18.67 -11.18
C ALA A 47 -11.32 -19.63 -9.98
N GLY A 48 -12.35 -19.49 -9.14
CA GLY A 48 -12.50 -20.27 -7.92
C GLY A 48 -12.00 -19.55 -6.68
N VAL A 49 -12.37 -20.10 -5.53
CA VAL A 49 -12.07 -19.54 -4.19
C VAL A 49 -11.55 -20.63 -3.26
N PRO A 50 -10.89 -20.26 -2.15
CA PRO A 50 -10.50 -21.20 -1.11
C PRO A 50 -11.68 -22.07 -0.62
N ARG A 51 -11.40 -23.29 -0.16
CA ARG A 51 -12.43 -24.28 0.24
C ARG A 51 -13.50 -23.72 1.20
N TRP A 52 -13.10 -22.86 2.12
CA TRP A 52 -13.99 -22.26 3.12
C TRP A 52 -14.96 -21.22 2.56
N LEU A 53 -14.73 -20.70 1.33
CA LEU A 53 -15.65 -19.79 0.61
C LEU A 53 -16.46 -20.48 -0.48
N LYS A 54 -16.13 -21.72 -0.83
CA LYS A 54 -16.78 -22.41 -1.94
C LYS A 54 -18.28 -22.59 -1.69
N GLY A 55 -19.10 -22.19 -2.66
CA GLY A 55 -20.57 -22.25 -2.59
C GLY A 55 -21.20 -21.07 -1.85
N THR A 56 -20.43 -20.07 -1.42
CA THR A 56 -20.96 -18.86 -0.77
C THR A 56 -21.32 -17.73 -1.75
N GLY A 57 -20.87 -17.84 -3.01
CA GLY A 57 -20.99 -16.80 -4.00
C GLY A 57 -20.08 -15.59 -3.77
N GLN A 58 -19.13 -15.70 -2.80
CA GLN A 58 -18.19 -14.62 -2.44
C GLN A 58 -16.84 -14.86 -3.08
N GLY A 59 -16.22 -13.80 -3.58
CA GLY A 59 -14.83 -13.81 -4.04
C GLY A 59 -13.83 -13.66 -2.91
N TRP A 60 -12.55 -13.66 -3.27
CA TRP A 60 -11.47 -13.47 -2.32
C TRP A 60 -10.36 -12.59 -2.88
N VAL A 61 -9.86 -11.66 -2.08
CA VAL A 61 -8.67 -10.87 -2.37
C VAL A 61 -7.68 -11.06 -1.23
N THR A 62 -6.46 -11.44 -1.58
CA THR A 62 -5.38 -11.64 -0.63
C THR A 62 -4.09 -11.06 -1.16
N SER A 63 -3.08 -10.94 -0.32
CA SER A 63 -1.78 -10.41 -0.75
C SER A 63 -0.61 -11.08 -0.05
N GLU A 64 0.50 -11.09 -0.75
CA GLU A 64 1.82 -11.41 -0.25
C GLU A 64 2.71 -10.16 -0.33
N TYR A 65 3.69 -10.09 0.54
CA TYR A 65 4.66 -8.99 0.59
C TYR A 65 6.05 -9.57 0.82
N SER A 66 7.02 -9.06 0.11
CA SER A 66 8.41 -9.47 0.26
C SER A 66 9.35 -8.30 0.00
N MET A 67 10.58 -8.41 0.50
CA MET A 67 11.66 -7.50 0.17
C MET A 67 12.81 -8.26 -0.49
N LEU A 68 13.34 -7.73 -1.58
CA LEU A 68 14.57 -8.29 -2.16
C LEU A 68 15.73 -8.18 -1.16
N PRO A 69 16.68 -9.14 -1.16
CA PRO A 69 17.82 -9.12 -0.23
C PRO A 69 18.62 -7.82 -0.23
N ARG A 70 18.67 -7.12 -1.36
CA ARG A 70 19.36 -5.83 -1.52
C ARG A 70 18.41 -4.66 -1.74
N ALA A 71 17.15 -4.80 -1.32
CA ALA A 71 16.24 -3.65 -1.25
C ALA A 71 16.71 -2.59 -0.23
N THR A 72 17.55 -2.97 0.73
CA THR A 72 18.12 -2.12 1.78
C THR A 72 19.65 -1.95 1.62
N HIS A 73 20.25 -1.03 2.38
CA HIS A 73 21.69 -0.74 2.35
C HIS A 73 22.55 -1.97 2.63
N THR A 74 22.13 -2.83 3.53
CA THR A 74 22.78 -4.10 3.83
C THR A 74 21.97 -5.26 3.26
N ARG A 75 22.66 -6.34 2.88
CA ARG A 75 21.97 -7.54 2.39
C ARG A 75 21.24 -8.24 3.53
N SER A 76 19.93 -8.46 3.36
CA SER A 76 19.12 -9.34 4.20
C SER A 76 19.03 -10.76 3.61
N ASP A 77 18.76 -11.75 4.45
CA ASP A 77 18.53 -13.11 3.96
C ASP A 77 17.13 -13.24 3.34
N ARG A 78 16.99 -14.15 2.37
CA ARG A 78 15.65 -14.51 1.86
C ARG A 78 14.91 -15.33 2.90
N GLU A 79 13.71 -14.89 3.28
CA GLU A 79 12.86 -15.60 4.25
C GLU A 79 12.47 -17.00 3.75
N SER A 80 12.26 -17.16 2.43
CA SER A 80 11.97 -18.45 1.81
C SER A 80 13.07 -19.50 2.05
N VAL A 81 14.33 -19.08 2.16
CA VAL A 81 15.46 -19.99 2.47
C VAL A 81 15.42 -20.42 3.95
N LYS A 82 14.90 -19.59 4.83
CA LYS A 82 14.73 -19.91 6.25
C LYS A 82 13.51 -20.80 6.54
N GLY A 83 12.67 -21.05 5.52
CA GLY A 83 11.49 -21.92 5.63
C GLY A 83 10.32 -21.32 6.40
N LYS A 84 10.36 -20.04 6.79
CA LYS A 84 9.26 -19.32 7.45
C LYS A 84 9.30 -17.83 7.15
N LEU A 85 8.13 -17.24 7.03
CA LEU A 85 7.99 -15.78 6.90
C LEU A 85 8.20 -15.11 8.27
N GLY A 86 8.82 -13.94 8.27
CA GLY A 86 8.96 -13.09 9.44
C GLY A 86 7.62 -12.47 9.87
N GLY A 87 7.52 -12.07 11.14
CA GLY A 87 6.31 -11.45 11.67
C GLY A 87 5.94 -10.16 10.94
N ARG A 88 6.93 -9.33 10.59
CA ARG A 88 6.74 -8.10 9.81
C ARG A 88 6.16 -8.40 8.42
N THR A 89 6.69 -9.37 7.71
CA THR A 89 6.21 -9.78 6.38
C THR A 89 4.76 -10.24 6.44
N GLN A 90 4.41 -11.07 7.44
CA GLN A 90 3.03 -11.54 7.62
C GLN A 90 2.07 -10.41 8.02
N GLU A 91 2.50 -9.50 8.87
CA GLU A 91 1.72 -8.33 9.29
C GLU A 91 1.40 -7.44 8.09
N ILE A 92 2.42 -7.09 7.28
CA ILE A 92 2.24 -6.22 6.10
C ILE A 92 1.38 -6.91 5.03
N SER A 93 1.57 -8.20 4.76
CA SER A 93 0.71 -8.96 3.85
C SER A 93 -0.77 -8.89 4.26
N ARG A 94 -1.06 -9.08 5.55
CA ARG A 94 -2.43 -8.98 6.07
C ARG A 94 -2.99 -7.56 5.97
N LEU A 95 -2.16 -6.55 6.22
CA LEU A 95 -2.53 -5.14 6.11
C LEU A 95 -2.92 -4.79 4.67
N ILE A 96 -2.10 -5.14 3.67
CA ILE A 96 -2.40 -4.91 2.25
C ILE A 96 -3.72 -5.60 1.88
N GLY A 97 -3.85 -6.90 2.17
CA GLY A 97 -5.06 -7.66 1.85
C GLY A 97 -6.32 -7.08 2.50
N ARG A 98 -6.25 -6.66 3.78
CA ARG A 98 -7.37 -6.02 4.48
C ARG A 98 -7.73 -4.67 3.84
N SER A 99 -6.74 -3.86 3.50
CA SER A 99 -6.93 -2.56 2.86
C SER A 99 -7.65 -2.70 1.52
N LEU A 100 -7.25 -3.66 0.70
CA LEU A 100 -7.90 -3.91 -0.60
C LEU A 100 -9.31 -4.49 -0.45
N ARG A 101 -9.53 -5.38 0.53
CA ARG A 101 -10.87 -5.93 0.79
C ARG A 101 -11.87 -4.88 1.28
N SER A 102 -11.42 -3.80 1.89
CA SER A 102 -12.32 -2.74 2.37
C SER A 102 -13.00 -1.94 1.27
N ILE A 103 -12.53 -2.07 0.03
CA ILE A 103 -13.03 -1.28 -1.12
C ILE A 103 -13.65 -2.16 -2.21
N ILE A 104 -13.89 -3.45 -1.93
CA ILE A 104 -14.39 -4.43 -2.89
C ILE A 104 -15.68 -5.07 -2.39
N ASP A 105 -16.69 -5.15 -3.26
CA ASP A 105 -17.85 -6.01 -3.08
C ASP A 105 -17.49 -7.44 -3.53
N MET A 106 -17.26 -8.33 -2.55
CA MET A 106 -16.88 -9.72 -2.80
C MET A 106 -18.00 -10.51 -3.49
N SER A 107 -19.26 -10.11 -3.35
CA SER A 107 -20.38 -10.77 -4.03
C SER A 107 -20.39 -10.46 -5.52
N VAL A 108 -19.95 -9.26 -5.91
CA VAL A 108 -19.81 -8.85 -7.31
C VAL A 108 -18.58 -9.49 -7.95
N LEU A 109 -17.49 -9.69 -7.19
CA LEU A 109 -16.34 -10.45 -7.65
C LEU A 109 -16.71 -11.93 -7.93
N GLY A 110 -17.74 -12.46 -7.23
CA GLY A 110 -18.16 -13.85 -7.35
C GLY A 110 -17.06 -14.81 -6.91
N GLU A 111 -17.24 -16.12 -7.12
CA GLU A 111 -16.26 -17.12 -6.71
C GLU A 111 -14.96 -17.06 -7.54
N ASN A 112 -14.29 -15.91 -7.52
CA ASN A 112 -12.98 -15.71 -8.10
C ASN A 112 -11.99 -15.21 -7.03
N THR A 113 -10.72 -15.47 -7.23
CA THR A 113 -9.64 -15.04 -6.34
C THR A 113 -8.70 -14.09 -7.07
N ILE A 114 -8.32 -12.98 -6.41
CA ILE A 114 -7.21 -12.13 -6.86
C ILE A 114 -6.12 -12.16 -5.79
N VAL A 115 -4.92 -12.54 -6.20
CA VAL A 115 -3.73 -12.53 -5.35
C VAL A 115 -2.85 -11.35 -5.76
N LEU A 116 -2.51 -10.50 -4.79
CA LEU A 116 -1.58 -9.38 -4.99
C LEU A 116 -0.21 -9.79 -4.46
N ASP A 117 0.82 -9.69 -5.30
CA ASP A 117 2.21 -9.86 -4.90
C ASP A 117 2.90 -8.50 -4.89
N CYS A 118 3.47 -8.12 -3.76
CA CYS A 118 4.14 -6.83 -3.56
C CYS A 118 5.60 -7.06 -3.20
N ASP A 119 6.48 -6.89 -4.18
CA ASP A 119 7.92 -7.08 -4.03
C ASP A 119 8.64 -5.73 -3.94
N VAL A 120 9.26 -5.46 -2.79
CA VAL A 120 10.07 -4.25 -2.59
C VAL A 120 11.42 -4.45 -3.28
N LEU A 121 11.65 -3.67 -4.33
CA LEU A 121 12.90 -3.67 -5.10
C LEU A 121 13.94 -2.76 -4.45
N GLN A 122 13.51 -1.62 -3.90
CA GLN A 122 14.32 -0.66 -3.18
C GLN A 122 13.50 0.00 -2.07
N ALA A 123 14.08 0.11 -0.88
CA ALA A 123 13.44 0.68 0.30
C ALA A 123 14.12 1.97 0.74
N ASP A 124 13.32 3.03 0.84
CA ASP A 124 13.68 4.34 1.38
C ASP A 124 12.50 4.92 2.20
N GLY A 125 12.05 4.18 3.23
CA GLY A 125 10.87 4.53 4.02
C GLY A 125 9.54 4.27 3.29
N GLY A 126 8.46 4.03 4.03
CA GLY A 126 7.10 3.91 3.51
C GLY A 126 6.85 2.70 2.58
N THR A 127 7.57 1.59 2.71
CA THR A 127 7.41 0.44 1.79
C THR A 127 6.03 -0.20 1.85
N ARG A 128 5.43 -0.30 3.05
CA ARG A 128 4.08 -0.85 3.23
C ARG A 128 2.99 0.05 2.64
N THR A 129 3.15 1.36 2.76
CA THR A 129 2.20 2.35 2.24
C THR A 129 2.29 2.44 0.72
N ALA A 130 3.49 2.41 0.15
CA ALA A 130 3.70 2.31 -1.29
C ALA A 130 3.12 1.00 -1.85
N ALA A 131 3.32 -0.15 -1.14
CA ALA A 131 2.75 -1.43 -1.54
C ALA A 131 1.21 -1.40 -1.59
N ILE A 132 0.52 -0.87 -0.56
CA ILE A 132 -0.94 -0.73 -0.57
C ILE A 132 -1.41 0.14 -1.74
N THR A 133 -0.76 1.30 -1.90
CA THR A 133 -1.13 2.30 -2.92
C THR A 133 -0.89 1.78 -4.33
N GLY A 134 0.22 1.06 -4.57
CA GLY A 134 0.50 0.42 -5.86
C GLY A 134 -0.38 -0.81 -6.12
N ALA A 135 -0.62 -1.64 -5.09
CA ALA A 135 -1.47 -2.82 -5.21
C ALA A 135 -2.90 -2.48 -5.63
N TYR A 136 -3.44 -1.32 -5.22
CA TYR A 136 -4.73 -0.85 -5.71
C TYR A 136 -4.74 -0.63 -7.23
N VAL A 137 -3.69 -0.03 -7.80
CA VAL A 137 -3.60 0.20 -9.25
C VAL A 137 -3.50 -1.14 -10.00
N ALA A 138 -2.67 -2.08 -9.53
CA ALA A 138 -2.58 -3.41 -10.11
C ALA A 138 -3.91 -4.18 -10.01
N LEU A 139 -4.63 -4.06 -8.88
CA LEU A 139 -5.95 -4.66 -8.69
C LEU A 139 -6.99 -4.08 -9.65
N ALA A 140 -6.99 -2.77 -9.86
CA ALA A 140 -7.91 -2.11 -10.79
C ALA A 140 -7.68 -2.60 -12.23
N ASP A 141 -6.42 -2.73 -12.66
CA ASP A 141 -6.06 -3.28 -13.97
C ASP A 141 -6.53 -4.74 -14.13
N ALA A 142 -6.31 -5.58 -13.11
CA ALA A 142 -6.75 -6.98 -13.14
C ALA A 142 -8.29 -7.12 -13.19
N ILE A 143 -9.00 -6.23 -12.51
CA ILE A 143 -10.47 -6.18 -12.56
C ILE A 143 -10.96 -5.73 -13.94
N GLU A 144 -10.34 -4.72 -14.55
CA GLU A 144 -10.65 -4.29 -15.90
C GLU A 144 -10.42 -5.41 -16.91
N TRP A 145 -9.30 -6.11 -16.81
CA TRP A 145 -9.02 -7.29 -17.60
C TRP A 145 -10.10 -8.37 -17.41
N ALA A 146 -10.49 -8.68 -16.16
CA ALA A 146 -11.49 -9.69 -15.87
C ALA A 146 -12.88 -9.34 -16.42
N ILE A 147 -13.24 -8.08 -16.48
CA ILE A 147 -14.47 -7.60 -17.14
C ILE A 147 -14.38 -7.81 -18.66
N LYS A 148 -13.26 -7.41 -19.25
CA LYS A 148 -13.01 -7.53 -20.70
C LYS A 148 -13.05 -8.99 -21.17
N GLU A 149 -12.45 -9.90 -20.40
CA GLU A 149 -12.47 -11.34 -20.69
C GLU A 149 -13.79 -12.04 -20.28
N GLY A 150 -14.74 -11.31 -19.69
CA GLY A 150 -16.07 -11.84 -19.34
C GLY A 150 -16.11 -12.69 -18.06
N HIS A 151 -15.06 -12.68 -17.25
CA HIS A 151 -15.03 -13.40 -15.97
C HIS A 151 -15.95 -12.78 -14.91
N ILE A 152 -16.09 -11.46 -14.94
CA ILE A 152 -17.02 -10.70 -14.10
C ILE A 152 -17.81 -9.70 -14.98
N LYS A 153 -19.04 -9.36 -14.55
CA LYS A 153 -19.95 -8.53 -15.37
C LYS A 153 -19.77 -7.03 -15.19
N LYS A 154 -19.29 -6.61 -14.03
CA LYS A 154 -19.09 -5.20 -13.65
C LYS A 154 -17.99 -5.10 -12.61
N SER A 155 -17.44 -3.90 -12.42
CA SER A 155 -16.44 -3.68 -11.39
C SER A 155 -16.99 -3.95 -9.98
N PRO A 156 -16.30 -4.75 -9.17
CA PRO A 156 -16.60 -4.92 -7.76
C PRO A 156 -16.03 -3.78 -6.89
N LEU A 157 -15.20 -2.89 -7.45
CA LEU A 157 -14.63 -1.77 -6.71
C LEU A 157 -15.72 -0.72 -6.46
N HIS A 158 -15.89 -0.31 -5.20
CA HIS A 158 -16.79 0.77 -4.81
C HIS A 158 -16.05 2.02 -4.33
N SER A 159 -14.73 1.95 -4.12
CA SER A 159 -13.87 3.07 -3.77
C SER A 159 -12.43 2.79 -4.24
N SER A 160 -11.54 3.76 -4.09
CA SER A 160 -10.08 3.57 -4.11
C SER A 160 -9.53 3.42 -2.70
N VAL A 161 -8.26 3.05 -2.58
CA VAL A 161 -7.54 3.01 -1.31
C VAL A 161 -6.11 3.49 -1.53
N ALA A 162 -5.63 4.34 -0.63
CA ALA A 162 -4.26 4.80 -0.59
C ALA A 162 -3.73 4.76 0.85
N ALA A 163 -2.43 4.67 0.99
CA ALA A 163 -1.77 4.65 2.28
C ALA A 163 -0.53 5.54 2.30
N ILE A 164 -0.28 6.15 3.44
CA ILE A 164 0.85 7.07 3.62
C ILE A 164 1.46 6.94 5.01
N SER A 165 2.76 7.19 5.12
CA SER A 165 3.43 7.37 6.40
C SER A 165 3.42 8.83 6.81
N VAL A 166 3.24 9.07 8.10
CA VAL A 166 3.39 10.38 8.75
C VAL A 166 4.14 10.18 10.06
N GLY A 167 4.85 11.18 10.52
CA GLY A 167 5.56 11.08 11.79
C GLY A 167 5.93 12.42 12.38
N ILE A 168 6.46 12.38 13.60
CA ILE A 168 6.95 13.55 14.33
C ILE A 168 8.47 13.49 14.34
N ILE A 169 9.11 14.53 13.82
CA ILE A 169 10.57 14.66 13.79
C ILE A 169 10.93 16.04 14.31
N ASP A 170 11.74 16.10 15.35
CA ASP A 170 12.12 17.33 16.06
C ASP A 170 10.86 18.12 16.48
N GLY A 171 9.84 17.43 17.01
CA GLY A 171 8.57 17.99 17.46
C GLY A 171 7.64 18.48 16.32
N VAL A 172 7.96 18.23 15.04
CA VAL A 172 7.21 18.72 13.88
C VAL A 172 6.58 17.57 13.10
N PRO A 173 5.24 17.56 12.89
CA PRO A 173 4.58 16.60 12.03
C PRO A 173 5.05 16.71 10.58
N ARG A 174 5.35 15.57 9.96
CA ARG A 174 5.78 15.45 8.55
C ARG A 174 5.01 14.37 7.82
N LEU A 175 4.76 14.63 6.54
CA LEU A 175 4.12 13.73 5.60
C LEU A 175 5.17 12.95 4.83
N ASP A 176 4.92 11.66 4.55
CA ASP A 176 5.71 10.81 3.65
C ASP A 176 7.19 10.76 4.02
N LEU A 177 7.48 10.02 5.10
CA LEU A 177 8.83 9.92 5.65
C LEU A 177 9.74 9.10 4.73
N CYS A 178 10.92 9.63 4.37
CA CYS A 178 12.02 8.83 3.83
C CYS A 178 12.72 8.05 4.96
N TYR A 179 13.62 7.14 4.60
CA TYR A 179 14.30 6.27 5.58
C TYR A 179 15.04 7.04 6.68
N GLU A 180 15.75 8.12 6.33
CA GLU A 180 16.49 8.91 7.30
C GLU A 180 15.58 9.67 8.29
N GLU A 181 14.37 10.03 7.86
CA GLU A 181 13.35 10.63 8.72
C GLU A 181 12.67 9.56 9.59
N ASP A 182 12.32 8.42 9.02
CA ASP A 182 11.69 7.28 9.68
C ASP A 182 12.52 6.78 10.88
N VAL A 183 13.83 6.61 10.67
CA VAL A 183 14.77 6.18 11.74
C VAL A 183 14.89 7.20 12.89
N ARG A 184 14.65 8.48 12.64
CA ARG A 184 14.74 9.56 13.60
C ARG A 184 13.39 9.96 14.20
N ALA A 185 12.31 9.37 13.70
CA ALA A 185 10.97 9.76 14.10
C ALA A 185 10.71 9.47 15.57
N GLU A 186 10.23 10.48 16.32
CA GLU A 186 9.74 10.35 17.68
C GLU A 186 8.42 9.58 17.71
N THR A 187 7.65 9.69 16.63
CA THR A 187 6.42 8.95 16.37
C THR A 187 6.39 8.58 14.90
N ASP A 188 6.19 7.30 14.60
CA ASP A 188 5.90 6.78 13.27
C ASP A 188 4.44 6.31 13.19
N MET A 189 3.74 6.72 12.14
CA MET A 189 2.36 6.35 11.92
C MET A 189 2.11 6.04 10.44
N ASN A 190 1.41 4.93 10.19
CA ASN A 190 0.94 4.55 8.88
C ASN A 190 -0.59 4.64 8.84
N VAL A 191 -1.13 5.34 7.86
CA VAL A 191 -2.56 5.58 7.73
C VAL A 191 -3.03 5.09 6.38
N VAL A 192 -4.14 4.37 6.37
CA VAL A 192 -4.81 3.88 5.16
C VAL A 192 -6.18 4.53 5.07
N CYS A 193 -6.45 5.21 3.96
CA CYS A 193 -7.72 5.85 3.68
C CYS A 193 -8.35 5.32 2.40
N THR A 194 -9.69 5.28 2.38
CA THR A 194 -10.47 5.12 1.15
C THR A 194 -10.48 6.43 0.34
N GLY A 195 -10.95 6.39 -0.90
CA GLY A 195 -10.98 7.55 -1.79
C GLY A 195 -11.83 8.73 -1.31
N ASP A 196 -12.77 8.50 -0.40
CA ASP A 196 -13.59 9.51 0.29
C ASP A 196 -12.99 10.00 1.61
N GLY A 197 -11.77 9.56 1.95
CA GLY A 197 -11.04 9.98 3.15
C GLY A 197 -11.44 9.25 4.43
N THR A 198 -12.22 8.17 4.34
CA THR A 198 -12.57 7.32 5.48
C THR A 198 -11.38 6.43 5.86
N PHE A 199 -11.12 6.27 7.15
CA PHE A 199 -10.00 5.46 7.63
C PHE A 199 -10.28 3.96 7.53
N VAL A 200 -9.37 3.23 6.92
CA VAL A 200 -9.34 1.77 6.92
C VAL A 200 -8.48 1.26 8.08
N GLU A 201 -7.32 1.92 8.28
CA GLU A 201 -6.41 1.59 9.37
C GLU A 201 -5.59 2.80 9.78
N VAL A 202 -5.35 2.92 11.08
CA VAL A 202 -4.43 3.88 11.69
C VAL A 202 -3.51 3.09 12.63
N GLN A 203 -2.24 3.01 12.29
CA GLN A 203 -1.22 2.33 13.07
C GLN A 203 -0.13 3.32 13.42
N GLY A 204 0.08 3.59 14.70
CA GLY A 204 1.09 4.55 15.15
C GLY A 204 1.76 4.11 16.44
N THR A 205 3.06 4.39 16.53
CA THR A 205 3.89 4.06 17.68
C THR A 205 4.72 5.28 18.08
N ALA A 206 4.78 5.56 19.37
CA ALA A 206 5.76 6.48 19.94
C ALA A 206 7.05 5.72 20.21
N GLU A 207 8.13 6.08 19.52
CA GLU A 207 9.45 5.48 19.69
C GLU A 207 10.21 6.08 20.88
N GLY A 208 9.74 7.23 21.38
CA GLY A 208 10.32 7.93 22.52
C GLY A 208 9.26 8.41 23.52
N ALA A 209 9.05 9.72 23.57
CA ALA A 209 8.02 10.31 24.43
C ALA A 209 6.62 10.10 23.85
N PRO A 210 5.59 9.85 24.69
CA PRO A 210 4.21 9.77 24.24
C PRO A 210 3.77 11.09 23.56
N PHE A 211 2.98 10.98 22.47
CA PHE A 211 2.39 12.12 21.80
C PHE A 211 0.96 12.41 22.32
N ASN A 212 0.60 13.69 22.31
CA ASN A 212 -0.71 14.13 22.78
C ASN A 212 -1.78 14.08 21.64
N ARG A 213 -3.03 14.41 22.00
CA ARG A 213 -4.16 14.38 21.09
C ARG A 213 -4.04 15.38 19.93
N ASP A 214 -3.45 16.55 20.17
CA ASP A 214 -3.32 17.58 19.14
C ASP A 214 -2.30 17.15 18.07
N LEU A 215 -1.20 16.55 18.48
CA LEU A 215 -0.23 15.94 17.56
C LEU A 215 -0.83 14.79 16.76
N LEU A 216 -1.65 13.94 17.40
CA LEU A 216 -2.37 12.87 16.70
C LEU A 216 -3.31 13.44 15.63
N ASN A 217 -4.09 14.45 15.97
CA ASN A 217 -4.99 15.09 15.02
C ASN A 217 -4.22 15.71 13.85
N GLY A 218 -3.11 16.40 14.11
CA GLY A 218 -2.25 16.96 13.08
C GLY A 218 -1.63 15.91 12.15
N LEU A 219 -1.24 14.74 12.68
CA LEU A 219 -0.77 13.61 11.86
C LEU A 219 -1.89 13.03 10.99
N LEU A 220 -3.11 12.88 11.53
CA LEU A 220 -4.26 12.40 10.78
C LEU A 220 -4.67 13.37 9.68
N ASP A 221 -4.68 14.67 9.94
CA ASP A 221 -4.96 15.71 8.93
C ASP A 221 -3.96 15.64 7.76
N LEU A 222 -2.66 15.53 8.07
CA LEU A 222 -1.61 15.33 7.05
C LEU A 222 -1.83 14.04 6.25
N ALA A 223 -2.17 12.95 6.94
CA ALA A 223 -2.37 11.65 6.29
C ALA A 223 -3.57 11.66 5.34
N VAL A 224 -4.70 12.26 5.75
CA VAL A 224 -5.90 12.40 4.90
C VAL A 224 -5.57 13.22 3.66
N ALA A 225 -4.88 14.35 3.80
CA ALA A 225 -4.45 15.18 2.67
C ALA A 225 -3.50 14.41 1.74
N GLY A 226 -2.51 13.70 2.29
CA GLY A 226 -1.57 12.88 1.52
C GLY A 226 -2.26 11.74 0.78
N CYS A 227 -3.20 11.03 1.40
CA CYS A 227 -3.99 9.98 0.75
C CYS A 227 -4.88 10.54 -0.36
N ALA A 228 -5.47 11.73 -0.21
CA ALA A 228 -6.24 12.39 -1.26
C ALA A 228 -5.36 12.73 -2.47
N ASP A 229 -4.12 13.19 -2.25
CA ASP A 229 -3.14 13.43 -3.31
C ASP A 229 -2.78 12.12 -4.03
N LEU A 230 -2.51 11.05 -3.30
CA LEU A 230 -2.23 9.73 -3.87
C LEU A 230 -3.41 9.19 -4.68
N THR A 231 -4.64 9.35 -4.20
CA THR A 231 -5.86 8.95 -4.93
C THR A 231 -5.99 9.69 -6.26
N ARG A 232 -5.64 10.98 -6.31
CA ARG A 232 -5.63 11.74 -7.58
C ARG A 232 -4.57 11.20 -8.56
N LEU A 233 -3.38 10.85 -8.04
CA LEU A 233 -2.30 10.28 -8.86
C LEU A 233 -2.65 8.86 -9.36
N GLN A 234 -3.28 8.02 -8.53
CA GLN A 234 -3.81 6.71 -8.93
C GLN A 234 -4.85 6.86 -10.06
N SER A 235 -5.80 7.79 -9.89
CA SER A 235 -6.84 8.05 -10.90
C SER A 235 -6.24 8.54 -12.22
N ALA A 236 -5.24 9.42 -12.16
CA ALA A 236 -4.52 9.88 -13.35
C ALA A 236 -3.74 8.76 -14.04
N ALA A 237 -3.18 7.82 -13.27
CA ALA A 237 -2.48 6.66 -13.82
C ALA A 237 -3.43 5.65 -14.47
N LEU A 238 -4.67 5.52 -13.97
CA LEU A 238 -5.68 4.58 -14.48
C LEU A 238 -6.46 5.13 -15.68
N ALA A 239 -6.46 6.45 -15.91
CA ALA A 239 -7.09 7.08 -17.07
C ALA A 239 -6.33 6.76 -18.37
#